data_74c32d82eba239e40bd361678c1d4901
#
_entry.id   74c32d82eba239e40bd361678c1d4901
#
_cell.length_a   1.000
_cell.length_b   1.000
_cell.length_c   1.000
_cell.angle_alpha   90.00
_cell.angle_beta   90.00
_cell.angle_gamma   90.00
#
_symmetry.space_group_name_H-M   'P 1'
#
loop_
_entity.id
_entity.type
_entity.pdbx_description
1 polymer ?
#
loop_
_entity_poly.entity_id
_entity_poly.type
_entity_poly.pdbx_seq_one_letter_code
_entity_poly.pdbx_strand_id
1 'polypeptide(L)'
;MTEPANHLKAHRAELFESEGRPESIHRQASALAAEHRITYLSPSLPVNMGDWWFDVATSDHFWIRRRFDVMRRLADSLIRNARRVAEIGCGNGLLQRDFEDNYGISVAGFELNEVALQKNVSRQSPLYCYDIHQRNPEFRSHFDLLLLFDVLEHIEDEATFLQSVKFHLAESGTLLINVPAHQFFYSDYDRAAGHVRRYSANQLVRLSEQHGFKARALTYWGLPLVPLLLARKAMSMQRSNGKAGFDSRGRSVNALLSQLAACEPIPQSFLGTSVMAVLENQA
;
A
#
# COMPACT_ATOMS: atom_id res chain seq x y z
N MET A 1 -28.58 -52.81 -40.60
CA MET A 1 -27.13 -52.55 -40.47
C MET A 1 -26.88 -51.15 -40.98
N THR A 2 -26.35 -50.30 -40.18
CA THR A 2 -25.73 -48.98 -40.35
C THR A 2 -26.37 -47.89 -39.50
N GLU A 3 -25.78 -47.76 -38.34
CA GLU A 3 -25.42 -46.48 -37.72
C GLU A 3 -24.43 -46.78 -36.59
N PRO A 4 -23.28 -46.16 -36.56
CA PRO A 4 -23.03 -45.09 -35.64
C PRO A 4 -22.00 -44.09 -36.18
N ALA A 5 -22.42 -42.92 -36.61
CA ALA A 5 -21.48 -41.84 -36.97
C ALA A 5 -21.91 -40.44 -36.46
N ASN A 6 -23.04 -40.33 -35.75
CA ASN A 6 -23.56 -39.02 -35.35
C ASN A 6 -23.27 -38.63 -33.89
N HIS A 7 -22.88 -39.57 -33.03
CA HIS A 7 -22.58 -39.24 -31.61
C HIS A 7 -21.20 -38.59 -31.36
N LEU A 8 -20.25 -38.77 -32.29
CA LEU A 8 -18.88 -38.20 -32.11
C LEU A 8 -18.77 -36.75 -32.57
N LYS A 9 -19.73 -36.24 -33.39
CA LYS A 9 -19.74 -34.83 -33.80
C LYS A 9 -20.42 -33.92 -32.79
N ALA A 10 -21.42 -34.38 -32.06
CA ALA A 10 -22.08 -33.61 -31.00
C ALA A 10 -21.17 -33.40 -29.80
N HIS A 11 -20.39 -34.41 -29.38
CA HIS A 11 -19.49 -34.30 -28.24
C HIS A 11 -18.23 -33.42 -28.49
N ARG A 12 -17.90 -33.17 -29.75
CA ARG A 12 -16.80 -32.31 -30.17
C ARG A 12 -17.18 -30.82 -30.25
N ALA A 13 -18.46 -30.54 -30.45
CA ALA A 13 -18.99 -29.17 -30.44
C ALA A 13 -19.18 -28.62 -29.02
N GLU A 14 -19.59 -29.47 -28.05
CA GLU A 14 -19.74 -29.04 -26.65
C GLU A 14 -18.42 -28.82 -25.93
N LEU A 15 -17.31 -29.43 -26.38
CA LEU A 15 -15.96 -29.18 -25.83
C LEU A 15 -15.31 -27.90 -26.37
N PHE A 16 -15.80 -27.30 -27.44
CA PHE A 16 -15.27 -26.03 -27.98
C PHE A 16 -16.03 -24.79 -27.53
N GLU A 17 -17.19 -24.92 -26.90
CA GLU A 17 -17.95 -23.76 -26.37
C GLU A 17 -17.63 -23.42 -24.91
N SER A 18 -16.83 -24.23 -24.24
CA SER A 18 -16.34 -23.95 -22.86
C SER A 18 -14.93 -23.33 -22.80
N GLU A 19 -14.23 -23.16 -23.91
CA GLU A 19 -12.93 -22.49 -23.95
C GLU A 19 -13.13 -20.98 -24.00
N GLY A 20 -12.86 -20.43 -22.83
CA GLY A 20 -12.83 -19.09 -22.35
C GLY A 20 -12.70 -17.95 -23.34
N ARG A 21 -13.53 -16.93 -23.11
CA ARG A 21 -13.37 -15.59 -23.70
C ARG A 21 -11.91 -15.12 -23.58
N PRO A 22 -11.39 -14.35 -24.53
CA PRO A 22 -10.00 -13.87 -24.53
C PRO A 22 -9.53 -13.24 -23.20
N GLU A 23 -10.47 -12.63 -22.46
CA GLU A 23 -10.22 -12.05 -21.14
C GLU A 23 -9.87 -13.09 -20.06
N SER A 24 -10.37 -14.32 -20.13
CA SER A 24 -10.06 -15.37 -19.14
C SER A 24 -8.67 -15.96 -19.36
N ILE A 25 -8.25 -16.09 -20.62
CA ILE A 25 -6.91 -16.57 -20.99
C ILE A 25 -5.86 -15.52 -20.62
N HIS A 26 -6.14 -14.23 -20.85
CA HIS A 26 -5.25 -13.15 -20.41
C HIS A 26 -5.15 -13.03 -18.89
N ARG A 27 -6.24 -13.24 -18.16
CA ARG A 27 -6.23 -13.26 -16.69
C ARG A 27 -5.45 -14.45 -16.15
N GLN A 28 -5.61 -15.64 -16.72
CA GLN A 28 -4.86 -16.83 -16.31
C GLN A 28 -3.37 -16.72 -16.66
N ALA A 29 -3.02 -16.23 -17.84
CA ALA A 29 -1.63 -15.98 -18.23
C ALA A 29 -0.99 -14.88 -17.36
N SER A 30 -1.73 -13.83 -16.98
CA SER A 30 -1.27 -12.79 -16.08
C SER A 30 -1.10 -13.32 -14.65
N ALA A 31 -2.00 -14.15 -14.16
CA ALA A 31 -1.90 -14.79 -12.83
C ALA A 31 -0.70 -15.75 -12.76
N LEU A 32 -0.50 -16.60 -13.79
CA LEU A 32 0.66 -17.49 -13.90
C LEU A 32 1.99 -16.71 -13.97
N ALA A 33 2.01 -15.60 -14.72
CA ALA A 33 3.19 -14.73 -14.80
C ALA A 33 3.48 -14.00 -13.48
N ALA A 34 2.45 -13.65 -12.72
CA ALA A 34 2.59 -13.07 -11.39
C ALA A 34 3.10 -14.10 -10.37
N GLU A 35 2.61 -15.32 -10.42
CA GLU A 35 3.02 -16.40 -9.53
C GLU A 35 4.50 -16.76 -9.67
N HIS A 36 5.08 -16.66 -10.88
CA HIS A 36 6.51 -16.85 -11.12
C HIS A 36 7.41 -15.68 -10.67
N ARG A 37 6.81 -14.55 -10.25
CA ARG A 37 7.54 -13.36 -9.78
C ARG A 37 7.64 -13.25 -8.27
N ILE A 38 6.87 -14.03 -7.53
CA ILE A 38 6.82 -13.95 -6.06
C ILE A 38 7.82 -14.94 -5.49
N THR A 39 8.74 -14.43 -4.66
CA THR A 39 9.64 -15.25 -3.87
C THR A 39 9.08 -15.41 -2.47
N TYR A 40 8.79 -16.64 -2.07
CA TYR A 40 8.27 -16.94 -0.74
C TYR A 40 9.44 -17.18 0.21
N LEU A 41 9.66 -16.23 1.13
CA LEU A 41 10.64 -16.32 2.21
C LEU A 41 9.97 -16.69 3.55
N SER A 42 8.66 -16.48 3.65
CA SER A 42 7.80 -16.94 4.74
C SER A 42 6.45 -17.41 4.19
N PRO A 43 5.65 -18.13 4.99
CA PRO A 43 4.26 -18.39 4.64
C PRO A 43 3.47 -17.08 4.51
N SER A 44 2.49 -17.03 3.59
CA SER A 44 1.51 -15.95 3.57
C SER A 44 0.66 -15.98 4.84
N LEU A 45 0.30 -14.80 5.32
CA LEU A 45 -0.52 -14.63 6.52
C LEU A 45 -1.74 -13.75 6.20
N PRO A 46 -2.89 -14.03 6.81
CA PRO A 46 -4.02 -13.11 6.72
C PRO A 46 -3.64 -11.79 7.40
N VAL A 47 -3.81 -10.69 6.68
CA VAL A 47 -3.64 -9.33 7.22
C VAL A 47 -5.00 -8.74 7.57
N ASN A 48 -5.03 -7.82 8.54
CA ASN A 48 -6.27 -7.20 9.00
C ASN A 48 -6.90 -6.20 8.01
N MET A 49 -6.37 -6.12 6.79
CA MET A 49 -6.92 -5.27 5.73
C MET A 49 -7.82 -6.08 4.80
N GLY A 50 -9.02 -5.58 4.50
CA GLY A 50 -9.93 -6.28 3.60
C GLY A 50 -9.45 -6.25 2.14
N ASP A 51 -9.47 -7.40 1.46
CA ASP A 51 -9.02 -7.56 0.05
C ASP A 51 -9.76 -6.65 -0.94
N TRP A 52 -10.97 -6.16 -0.58
CA TRP A 52 -11.74 -5.20 -1.37
C TRP A 52 -10.98 -3.90 -1.67
N TRP A 53 -10.02 -3.53 -0.78
CA TRP A 53 -9.20 -2.34 -0.96
C TRP A 53 -8.37 -2.42 -2.25
N PHE A 54 -7.83 -3.58 -2.58
CA PHE A 54 -7.01 -3.78 -3.78
C PHE A 54 -7.80 -3.66 -5.09
N ASP A 55 -9.14 -3.71 -5.04
CA ASP A 55 -10.01 -3.46 -6.19
C ASP A 55 -10.35 -1.96 -6.36
N VAL A 56 -10.25 -1.18 -5.28
CA VAL A 56 -10.54 0.26 -5.25
C VAL A 56 -9.27 1.10 -5.41
N ALA A 57 -8.17 0.64 -4.80
CA ALA A 57 -6.89 1.33 -4.86
C ALA A 57 -6.27 1.17 -6.25
N THR A 58 -6.41 2.20 -7.08
CA THR A 58 -5.86 2.30 -8.43
C THR A 58 -4.93 3.52 -8.54
N SER A 59 -4.07 3.54 -9.55
CA SER A 59 -3.10 4.63 -9.75
C SER A 59 -3.76 5.99 -10.02
N ASP A 60 -5.00 6.02 -10.47
CA ASP A 60 -5.79 7.23 -10.72
C ASP A 60 -6.64 7.69 -9.53
N HIS A 61 -6.71 6.89 -8.45
CA HIS A 61 -7.44 7.26 -7.25
C HIS A 61 -6.83 8.51 -6.59
N PHE A 62 -7.65 9.55 -6.34
CA PHE A 62 -7.20 10.87 -5.87
C PHE A 62 -6.28 10.81 -4.65
N TRP A 63 -6.58 9.93 -3.69
CA TRP A 63 -5.82 9.80 -2.45
C TRP A 63 -4.44 9.18 -2.71
N ILE A 64 -4.34 8.13 -3.56
CA ILE A 64 -3.09 7.50 -3.95
C ILE A 64 -2.19 8.53 -4.68
N ARG A 65 -2.73 9.25 -5.66
CA ARG A 65 -1.99 10.29 -6.39
C ARG A 65 -1.48 11.39 -5.46
N ARG A 66 -2.35 11.86 -4.54
CA ARG A 66 -1.93 12.88 -3.58
C ARG A 66 -0.84 12.37 -2.63
N ARG A 67 -0.94 11.15 -2.13
CA ARG A 67 0.08 10.52 -1.30
C ARG A 67 1.45 10.52 -1.99
N PHE A 68 1.50 10.14 -3.27
CA PHE A 68 2.73 10.16 -4.06
C PHE A 68 3.25 11.59 -4.31
N ASP A 69 2.38 12.54 -4.58
CA ASP A 69 2.76 13.95 -4.72
C ASP A 69 3.36 14.52 -3.43
N VAL A 70 2.77 14.22 -2.29
CA VAL A 70 3.31 14.60 -0.95
C VAL A 70 4.68 13.97 -0.72
N MET A 71 4.83 12.68 -1.00
CA MET A 71 6.11 11.97 -0.91
C MET A 71 7.19 12.64 -1.76
N ARG A 72 6.89 12.94 -3.02
CA ARG A 72 7.84 13.63 -3.92
C ARG A 72 8.24 14.99 -3.37
N ARG A 73 7.28 15.79 -2.92
CA ARG A 73 7.57 17.13 -2.35
C ARG A 73 8.42 17.07 -1.09
N LEU A 74 8.30 16.01 -0.31
CA LEU A 74 9.00 15.85 0.95
C LEU A 74 10.39 15.23 0.79
N ALA A 75 10.56 14.32 -0.16
CA ALA A 75 11.70 13.41 -0.23
C ALA A 75 12.30 13.19 -1.63
N ASP A 76 11.99 14.00 -2.67
CA ASP A 76 12.43 13.76 -4.05
C ASP A 76 13.95 13.57 -4.18
N SER A 77 14.74 14.47 -3.60
CA SER A 77 16.21 14.35 -3.64
C SER A 77 16.72 13.08 -2.98
N LEU A 78 16.12 12.67 -1.89
CA LEU A 78 16.46 11.46 -1.17
C LEU A 78 16.13 10.21 -2.03
N ILE A 79 14.95 10.18 -2.64
CA ILE A 79 14.52 9.09 -3.52
C ILE A 79 15.46 8.94 -4.72
N ARG A 80 15.82 10.04 -5.38
CA ARG A 80 16.72 10.02 -6.54
C ARG A 80 18.12 9.51 -6.24
N ASN A 81 18.57 9.61 -5.01
CA ASN A 81 19.89 9.15 -4.58
C ASN A 81 19.86 7.73 -3.99
N ALA A 82 18.68 7.18 -3.72
CA ALA A 82 18.53 5.84 -3.17
C ALA A 82 18.89 4.76 -4.22
N ARG A 83 19.58 3.71 -3.79
CA ARG A 83 20.02 2.62 -4.65
C ARG A 83 19.35 1.30 -4.33
N ARG A 84 19.08 1.04 -3.05
CA ARG A 84 18.46 -0.18 -2.55
C ARG A 84 17.21 0.22 -1.77
N VAL A 85 16.08 0.15 -2.46
CA VAL A 85 14.80 0.59 -1.95
C VAL A 85 13.90 -0.62 -1.70
N ALA A 86 13.22 -0.66 -0.55
CA ALA A 86 12.16 -1.62 -0.32
C ALA A 86 10.92 -0.95 0.27
N GLU A 87 9.77 -1.58 0.05
CA GLU A 87 8.48 -1.22 0.64
C GLU A 87 7.99 -2.38 1.51
N ILE A 88 7.73 -2.11 2.77
CA ILE A 88 7.13 -3.05 3.72
C ILE A 88 5.61 -2.83 3.68
N GLY A 89 4.85 -3.89 3.42
CA GLY A 89 3.42 -3.82 3.14
C GLY A 89 3.14 -3.21 1.76
N CYS A 90 3.77 -3.74 0.71
CA CYS A 90 3.67 -3.15 -0.63
C CYS A 90 2.28 -3.28 -1.27
N GLY A 91 1.39 -4.08 -0.69
CA GLY A 91 0.06 -4.30 -1.20
C GLY A 91 0.05 -4.73 -2.67
N ASN A 92 -0.80 -4.11 -3.46
CA ASN A 92 -0.87 -4.38 -4.91
C ASN A 92 0.18 -3.61 -5.75
N GLY A 93 1.23 -3.06 -5.14
CA GLY A 93 2.41 -2.52 -5.82
C GLY A 93 2.24 -1.17 -6.50
N LEU A 94 1.29 -0.36 -6.09
CA LEU A 94 1.06 0.96 -6.68
C LEU A 94 2.24 1.92 -6.47
N LEU A 95 2.87 1.89 -5.29
CA LEU A 95 4.04 2.71 -5.01
C LEU A 95 5.26 2.20 -5.76
N GLN A 96 5.48 0.88 -5.81
CA GLN A 96 6.51 0.26 -6.65
C GLN A 96 6.38 0.72 -8.11
N ARG A 97 5.15 0.67 -8.65
CA ARG A 97 4.87 1.13 -10.00
C ARG A 97 5.15 2.62 -10.19
N ASP A 98 4.82 3.46 -9.20
CA ASP A 98 5.12 4.89 -9.23
C ASP A 98 6.64 5.16 -9.26
N PHE A 99 7.43 4.40 -8.50
CA PHE A 99 8.90 4.49 -8.53
C PHE A 99 9.48 4.06 -9.89
N GLU A 100 8.95 2.99 -10.47
CA GLU A 100 9.37 2.53 -11.80
C GLU A 100 9.10 3.60 -12.88
N ASP A 101 7.89 4.19 -12.88
CA ASP A 101 7.45 5.12 -13.90
C ASP A 101 8.07 6.52 -13.77
N ASN A 102 8.36 7.00 -12.55
CA ASN A 102 8.82 8.37 -12.32
C ASN A 102 10.31 8.50 -11.99
N TYR A 103 10.93 7.43 -11.49
CA TYR A 103 12.33 7.45 -11.08
C TYR A 103 13.19 6.39 -11.79
N GLY A 104 12.59 5.41 -12.45
CA GLY A 104 13.30 4.27 -13.02
C GLY A 104 13.93 3.36 -11.96
N ILE A 105 13.41 3.40 -10.74
CA ILE A 105 13.91 2.66 -9.58
C ILE A 105 13.03 1.43 -9.33
N SER A 106 13.67 0.28 -9.21
CA SER A 106 13.05 -0.96 -8.75
C SER A 106 12.98 -0.97 -7.22
N VAL A 107 11.81 -1.30 -6.66
CA VAL A 107 11.55 -1.32 -5.22
C VAL A 107 11.22 -2.74 -4.79
N ALA A 108 12.01 -3.35 -3.92
CA ALA A 108 11.71 -4.67 -3.36
C ALA A 108 10.42 -4.59 -2.52
N GLY A 109 9.40 -5.32 -2.92
CA GLY A 109 8.11 -5.35 -2.21
C GLY A 109 8.04 -6.50 -1.22
N PHE A 110 7.77 -6.20 0.04
CA PHE A 110 7.50 -7.16 1.11
C PHE A 110 6.03 -7.12 1.47
N GLU A 111 5.33 -8.25 1.34
CA GLU A 111 3.90 -8.36 1.61
C GLU A 111 3.57 -9.74 2.16
N LEU A 112 2.60 -9.82 3.05
CA LEU A 112 2.11 -11.09 3.62
C LEU A 112 0.79 -11.53 3.00
N ASN A 113 0.01 -10.60 2.45
CA ASN A 113 -1.25 -10.89 1.79
C ASN A 113 -1.01 -11.40 0.37
N GLU A 114 -1.32 -12.66 0.16
CA GLU A 114 -1.14 -13.32 -1.14
C GLU A 114 -2.04 -12.72 -2.23
N VAL A 115 -3.27 -12.31 -1.89
CA VAL A 115 -4.18 -11.65 -2.84
C VAL A 115 -3.60 -10.33 -3.34
N ALA A 116 -2.95 -9.57 -2.46
CA ALA A 116 -2.25 -8.35 -2.82
C ALA A 116 -1.07 -8.61 -3.75
N LEU A 117 -0.24 -9.59 -3.43
CA LEU A 117 0.91 -9.99 -4.25
C LEU A 117 0.48 -10.44 -5.65
N GLN A 118 -0.60 -11.24 -5.76
CA GLN A 118 -1.14 -11.70 -7.04
C GLN A 118 -1.73 -10.54 -7.88
N LYS A 119 -2.23 -9.49 -7.23
CA LYS A 119 -2.75 -8.27 -7.89
C LYS A 119 -1.68 -7.20 -8.12
N ASN A 120 -0.40 -7.49 -7.83
CA ASN A 120 0.67 -6.51 -7.91
C ASN A 120 0.87 -6.00 -9.35
N VAL A 121 0.87 -4.68 -9.50
CA VAL A 121 0.94 -3.96 -10.78
C VAL A 121 2.34 -3.49 -11.16
N SER A 122 3.35 -3.71 -10.33
CA SER A 122 4.75 -3.38 -10.66
C SER A 122 5.23 -4.21 -11.84
N ARG A 123 6.25 -3.75 -12.58
CA ARG A 123 6.75 -4.42 -13.80
C ARG A 123 8.08 -5.12 -13.60
N GLN A 124 8.96 -4.54 -12.83
CA GLN A 124 10.36 -4.97 -12.67
C GLN A 124 10.80 -5.07 -11.21
N SER A 125 9.97 -4.61 -10.29
CA SER A 125 10.25 -4.68 -8.85
C SER A 125 10.15 -6.13 -8.35
N PRO A 126 11.13 -6.64 -7.60
CA PRO A 126 11.06 -7.98 -7.01
C PRO A 126 9.98 -8.03 -5.93
N LEU A 127 9.28 -9.16 -5.83
CA LEU A 127 8.20 -9.39 -4.88
C LEU A 127 8.54 -10.53 -3.94
N TYR A 128 8.33 -10.30 -2.66
CA TYR A 128 8.59 -11.27 -1.61
C TYR A 128 7.35 -11.45 -0.73
N CYS A 129 6.87 -12.67 -0.61
CA CYS A 129 6.04 -13.03 0.52
C CYS A 129 6.97 -13.18 1.73
N TYR A 130 6.98 -12.16 2.60
CA TYR A 130 7.99 -12.08 3.65
C TYR A 130 7.50 -11.40 4.92
N ASP A 131 7.60 -12.13 6.03
CA ASP A 131 7.44 -11.57 7.37
C ASP A 131 8.76 -10.96 7.85
N ILE A 132 8.82 -9.64 7.96
CA ILE A 132 10.01 -8.92 8.37
C ILE A 132 10.47 -9.27 9.80
N HIS A 133 9.60 -9.85 10.63
CA HIS A 133 9.97 -10.33 11.96
C HIS A 133 10.94 -11.52 11.93
N GLN A 134 11.01 -12.26 10.82
CA GLN A 134 11.98 -13.34 10.63
C GLN A 134 13.41 -12.84 10.44
N ARG A 135 13.58 -11.54 10.11
CA ARG A 135 14.90 -10.86 10.01
C ARG A 135 15.89 -11.67 9.16
N ASN A 136 15.50 -11.97 7.90
CA ASN A 136 16.39 -12.69 6.98
C ASN A 136 17.77 -12.03 6.92
N PRO A 137 18.86 -12.77 7.21
CA PRO A 137 20.22 -12.24 7.22
C PRO A 137 20.67 -11.57 5.90
N GLU A 138 20.13 -11.97 4.76
CA GLU A 138 20.43 -11.37 3.46
C GLU A 138 19.97 -9.91 3.35
N PHE A 139 18.96 -9.52 4.14
CA PHE A 139 18.43 -8.16 4.17
C PHE A 139 18.95 -7.33 5.35
N ARG A 140 19.88 -7.86 6.16
CA ARG A 140 20.45 -7.11 7.27
C ARG A 140 21.17 -5.86 6.78
N SER A 141 20.78 -4.69 7.27
CA SER A 141 21.37 -3.39 6.92
C SER A 141 21.50 -3.19 5.41
N HIS A 142 20.53 -3.74 4.65
CA HIS A 142 20.62 -3.82 3.21
C HIS A 142 20.09 -2.58 2.50
N PHE A 143 18.97 -2.03 2.96
CA PHE A 143 18.25 -0.97 2.25
C PHE A 143 18.69 0.42 2.74
N ASP A 144 18.99 1.31 1.79
CA ASP A 144 19.27 2.72 2.07
C ASP A 144 17.99 3.57 2.15
N LEU A 145 16.88 3.10 1.59
CA LEU A 145 15.55 3.67 1.74
C LEU A 145 14.51 2.57 1.98
N LEU A 146 13.81 2.63 3.10
CA LEU A 146 12.62 1.83 3.37
C LEU A 146 11.37 2.70 3.32
N LEU A 147 10.33 2.16 2.71
CA LEU A 147 9.00 2.76 2.60
C LEU A 147 8.04 1.98 3.49
N LEU A 148 7.29 2.69 4.32
CA LEU A 148 6.32 2.12 5.25
C LEU A 148 5.04 2.96 5.19
N PHE A 149 4.17 2.62 4.24
CA PHE A 149 3.00 3.41 3.91
C PHE A 149 1.72 2.72 4.31
N ASP A 150 1.05 3.28 5.32
CA ASP A 150 -0.24 2.80 5.82
C ASP A 150 -0.17 1.34 6.32
N VAL A 151 0.85 1.05 7.13
CA VAL A 151 1.13 -0.25 7.75
C VAL A 151 1.17 -0.17 9.27
N LEU A 152 1.85 0.84 9.83
CA LEU A 152 2.13 0.90 11.28
C LEU A 152 0.85 0.98 12.12
N GLU A 153 -0.22 1.57 11.60
CA GLU A 153 -1.55 1.64 12.23
C GLU A 153 -2.23 0.28 12.41
N HIS A 154 -1.78 -0.74 11.71
CA HIS A 154 -2.28 -2.12 11.82
C HIS A 154 -1.49 -2.95 12.85
N ILE A 155 -0.35 -2.45 13.30
CA ILE A 155 0.58 -3.19 14.14
C ILE A 155 0.29 -2.92 15.62
N GLU A 156 0.00 -3.99 16.38
CA GLU A 156 -0.23 -3.88 17.82
C GLU A 156 1.06 -3.61 18.59
N ASP A 157 2.11 -4.40 18.34
CA ASP A 157 3.45 -4.25 18.94
C ASP A 157 4.37 -3.45 18.01
N GLU A 158 4.25 -2.12 18.08
CA GLU A 158 5.06 -1.18 17.30
C GLU A 158 6.55 -1.31 17.61
N ALA A 159 6.90 -1.62 18.86
CA ALA A 159 8.29 -1.69 19.32
C ALA A 159 9.05 -2.83 18.60
N THR A 160 8.52 -4.04 18.66
CA THR A 160 9.11 -5.20 17.98
C THR A 160 9.11 -5.03 16.47
N PHE A 161 8.06 -4.42 15.90
CA PHE A 161 7.97 -4.14 14.48
C PHE A 161 9.04 -3.15 14.03
N LEU A 162 9.20 -2.01 14.71
CA LEU A 162 10.21 -0.99 14.37
C LEU A 162 11.63 -1.50 14.53
N GLN A 163 11.90 -2.40 15.51
CA GLN A 163 13.18 -3.10 15.59
C GLN A 163 13.43 -3.98 14.35
N SER A 164 12.40 -4.63 13.83
CA SER A 164 12.52 -5.42 12.61
C SER A 164 12.73 -4.52 11.39
N VAL A 165 12.03 -3.38 11.28
CA VAL A 165 12.29 -2.36 10.26
C VAL A 165 13.75 -1.91 10.32
N LYS A 166 14.25 -1.57 11.52
CA LYS A 166 15.63 -1.12 11.73
C LYS A 166 16.65 -2.18 11.32
N PHE A 167 16.39 -3.46 11.54
CA PHE A 167 17.27 -4.56 11.12
C PHE A 167 17.54 -4.54 9.61
N HIS A 168 16.53 -4.18 8.80
CA HIS A 168 16.63 -4.18 7.34
C HIS A 168 17.27 -2.90 6.79
N LEU A 169 17.24 -1.82 7.56
CA LEU A 169 17.71 -0.50 7.15
C LEU A 169 19.22 -0.36 7.37
N ALA A 170 19.93 0.17 6.38
CA ALA A 170 21.35 0.50 6.50
C ALA A 170 21.61 1.50 7.64
N GLU A 171 22.83 1.58 8.18
CA GLU A 171 23.18 2.47 9.28
C GLU A 171 22.87 3.95 9.00
N SER A 172 23.12 4.40 7.76
CA SER A 172 22.76 5.74 7.27
C SER A 172 21.48 5.76 6.47
N GLY A 173 20.68 4.70 6.55
CA GLY A 173 19.47 4.54 5.78
C GLY A 173 18.32 5.42 6.28
N THR A 174 17.33 5.61 5.45
CA THR A 174 16.16 6.43 5.72
C THR A 174 14.89 5.60 5.66
N LEU A 175 14.02 5.79 6.65
CA LEU A 175 12.65 5.31 6.66
C LEU A 175 11.72 6.45 6.27
N LEU A 176 10.96 6.28 5.19
CA LEU A 176 9.88 7.17 4.81
C LEU A 176 8.56 6.52 5.22
N ILE A 177 7.87 7.14 6.16
CA ILE A 177 6.65 6.58 6.74
C ILE A 177 5.45 7.48 6.49
N ASN A 178 4.30 6.87 6.17
CA ASN A 178 3.00 7.51 6.11
C ASN A 178 2.00 6.74 6.96
N VAL A 179 1.24 7.47 7.79
CA VAL A 179 0.21 6.89 8.66
C VAL A 179 -1.02 7.81 8.75
N PRO A 180 -2.21 7.29 9.07
CA PRO A 180 -3.40 8.11 9.30
C PRO A 180 -3.20 9.01 10.53
N ALA A 181 -3.61 10.28 10.37
CA ALA A 181 -3.41 11.29 11.41
C ALA A 181 -4.58 11.41 12.37
N HIS A 182 -4.24 11.80 13.60
CA HIS A 182 -5.12 12.23 14.69
C HIS A 182 -6.15 11.19 15.16
N GLN A 183 -5.94 10.70 16.37
CA GLN A 183 -6.83 9.72 17.01
C GLN A 183 -8.30 10.18 17.10
N PHE A 184 -8.56 11.47 17.18
CA PHE A 184 -9.95 11.98 17.21
C PHE A 184 -10.73 11.75 15.90
N PHE A 185 -10.05 11.47 14.77
CA PHE A 185 -10.69 11.06 13.52
C PHE A 185 -10.98 9.55 13.46
N TYR A 186 -10.49 8.77 14.41
CA TYR A 186 -10.73 7.33 14.44
C TYR A 186 -12.24 7.02 14.44
N SER A 187 -12.65 6.06 13.61
CA SER A 187 -14.05 5.78 13.33
C SER A 187 -14.28 4.29 13.01
N ASP A 188 -15.52 3.90 12.78
CA ASP A 188 -15.87 2.55 12.34
C ASP A 188 -15.20 2.14 11.03
N TYR A 189 -14.87 3.12 10.19
CA TYR A 189 -14.09 2.87 8.98
C TYR A 189 -12.68 2.39 9.31
N ASP A 190 -12.01 3.01 10.28
CA ASP A 190 -10.67 2.59 10.69
C ASP A 190 -10.70 1.15 11.24
N ARG A 191 -11.71 0.83 12.07
CA ARG A 191 -11.92 -0.55 12.56
C ARG A 191 -12.13 -1.53 11.42
N ALA A 192 -12.98 -1.18 10.45
CA ALA A 192 -13.26 -2.03 9.30
C ALA A 192 -12.06 -2.18 8.36
N ALA A 193 -11.16 -1.19 8.34
CA ALA A 193 -9.89 -1.25 7.63
C ALA A 193 -8.80 -2.01 8.41
N GLY A 194 -9.07 -2.40 9.67
CA GLY A 194 -8.10 -3.10 10.53
C GLY A 194 -7.13 -2.18 11.27
N HIS A 195 -7.38 -0.86 11.29
CA HIS A 195 -6.55 0.06 12.05
C HIS A 195 -6.79 -0.12 13.56
N VAL A 196 -5.73 -0.13 14.33
CA VAL A 196 -5.81 -0.14 15.81
C VAL A 196 -5.63 1.26 16.39
N ARG A 197 -5.02 2.19 15.61
CA ARG A 197 -4.77 3.58 16.04
C ARG A 197 -4.57 4.54 14.88
N ARG A 198 -4.48 5.84 15.24
CA ARG A 198 -4.01 6.94 14.38
C ARG A 198 -2.97 7.75 15.15
N TYR A 199 -2.14 8.51 14.47
CA TYR A 199 -0.98 9.20 15.06
C TYR A 199 -1.10 10.72 14.96
N SER A 200 -0.70 11.43 16.00
CA SER A 200 -0.26 12.82 15.84
C SER A 200 1.21 12.86 15.43
N ALA A 201 1.65 13.96 14.81
CA ALA A 201 3.05 14.18 14.48
C ALA A 201 3.99 13.96 15.68
N ASN A 202 3.63 14.52 16.84
CA ASN A 202 4.41 14.40 18.06
C ASN A 202 4.47 12.96 18.61
N GLN A 203 3.42 12.17 18.44
CA GLN A 203 3.43 10.76 18.83
C GLN A 203 4.34 9.96 17.88
N LEU A 204 4.23 10.18 16.57
CA LEU A 204 5.07 9.51 15.58
C LEU A 204 6.56 9.83 15.79
N VAL A 205 6.91 11.09 16.01
CA VAL A 205 8.30 11.51 16.29
C VAL A 205 8.83 10.85 17.55
N ARG A 206 8.09 10.92 18.67
CA ARG A 206 8.52 10.31 19.93
C ARG A 206 8.70 8.80 19.83
N LEU A 207 7.76 8.11 19.19
CA LEU A 207 7.86 6.68 18.94
C LEU A 207 9.11 6.36 18.12
N SER A 208 9.35 7.12 17.06
CA SER A 208 10.52 6.95 16.19
C SER A 208 11.83 7.16 16.96
N GLU A 209 11.93 8.21 17.76
CA GLU A 209 13.12 8.51 18.57
C GLU A 209 13.40 7.42 19.61
N GLN A 210 12.38 6.87 20.25
CA GLN A 210 12.51 5.76 21.20
C GLN A 210 13.09 4.49 20.56
N HIS A 211 12.92 4.34 19.24
CA HIS A 211 13.42 3.19 18.49
C HIS A 211 14.64 3.50 17.61
N GLY A 212 15.34 4.62 17.91
CA GLY A 212 16.61 4.96 17.28
C GLY A 212 16.48 5.52 15.88
N PHE A 213 15.42 6.28 15.62
CA PHE A 213 15.26 7.09 14.41
C PHE A 213 15.25 8.57 14.77
N LYS A 214 15.69 9.43 13.86
CA LYS A 214 15.62 10.87 13.99
C LYS A 214 14.77 11.49 12.89
N ALA A 215 13.75 12.24 13.26
CA ALA A 215 12.92 12.92 12.29
C ALA A 215 13.69 14.06 11.59
N ARG A 216 13.73 14.06 10.26
CA ARG A 216 14.36 15.07 9.41
C ARG A 216 13.35 16.00 8.74
N ALA A 217 12.23 15.44 8.31
CA ALA A 217 11.13 16.18 7.75
C ALA A 217 9.82 15.54 8.15
N LEU A 218 8.79 16.34 8.26
CA LEU A 218 7.45 15.89 8.61
C LEU A 218 6.41 16.82 8.01
N THR A 219 5.32 16.27 7.55
CA THR A 219 4.15 17.04 7.11
C THR A 219 2.86 16.32 7.45
N TYR A 220 1.85 17.07 7.87
CA TYR A 220 0.47 16.64 7.70
C TYR A 220 0.06 16.84 6.24
N TRP A 221 -0.91 16.07 5.77
CA TRP A 221 -1.51 16.25 4.46
C TRP A 221 -2.95 15.75 4.44
N GLY A 222 -3.70 16.15 3.40
CA GLY A 222 -5.12 15.85 3.28
C GLY A 222 -6.01 16.84 4.05
N LEU A 223 -5.53 18.06 4.35
CA LEU A 223 -6.32 19.11 5.00
C LEU A 223 -7.64 19.39 4.30
N PRO A 224 -7.73 19.51 2.96
CA PRO A 224 -8.99 19.72 2.27
C PRO A 224 -10.00 18.57 2.41
N LEU A 225 -9.54 17.40 2.82
CA LEU A 225 -10.37 16.20 3.02
C LEU A 225 -10.94 16.09 4.45
N VAL A 226 -10.47 16.94 5.38
CA VAL A 226 -10.90 16.91 6.78
C VAL A 226 -12.41 17.10 6.94
N PRO A 227 -13.08 18.06 6.27
CA PRO A 227 -14.53 18.21 6.38
C PRO A 227 -15.29 16.94 5.95
N LEU A 228 -14.80 16.29 4.89
CA LEU A 228 -15.40 15.05 4.37
C LEU A 228 -15.19 13.88 5.35
N LEU A 229 -14.02 13.80 5.99
CA LEU A 229 -13.72 12.81 7.02
C LEU A 229 -14.62 12.99 8.25
N LEU A 230 -14.85 14.23 8.69
CA LEU A 230 -15.75 14.56 9.79
C LEU A 230 -17.21 14.24 9.46
N ALA A 231 -17.68 14.60 8.26
CA ALA A 231 -19.03 14.27 7.80
C ALA A 231 -19.24 12.75 7.78
N ARG A 232 -18.26 11.98 7.27
CA ARG A 232 -18.32 10.52 7.28
C ARG A 232 -18.37 9.96 8.71
N LYS A 233 -17.55 10.48 9.62
CA LYS A 233 -17.58 10.07 11.03
C LYS A 233 -18.94 10.31 11.67
N ALA A 234 -19.55 11.47 11.45
CA ALA A 234 -20.88 11.79 11.97
C ALA A 234 -21.96 10.87 11.39
N MET A 235 -21.88 10.52 10.09
CA MET A 235 -22.82 9.58 9.45
C MET A 235 -22.62 8.13 9.90
N SER A 236 -21.39 7.69 10.19
CA SER A 236 -21.14 6.33 10.65
C SER A 236 -21.66 6.10 12.06
N MET A 237 -21.70 7.13 12.90
CA MET A 237 -22.35 7.07 14.22
C MET A 237 -23.87 6.82 14.13
N GLN A 238 -24.49 7.05 12.97
CA GLN A 238 -25.94 6.84 12.73
C GLN A 238 -26.26 5.53 12.01
N ARG A 239 -25.27 4.84 11.42
CA ARG A 239 -25.45 3.62 10.63
C ARG A 239 -24.47 2.54 11.06
N SER A 240 -24.96 1.44 11.63
CA SER A 240 -24.14 0.31 12.09
C SER A 240 -23.58 -0.60 10.98
N ASN A 241 -23.58 -0.17 9.71
CA ASN A 241 -23.04 -0.95 8.59
C ASN A 241 -21.80 -0.28 7.99
N GLY A 242 -20.62 -0.70 8.45
CA GLY A 242 -19.30 -0.15 8.14
C GLY A 242 -18.77 -0.28 6.70
N LYS A 243 -19.65 -0.34 5.68
CA LYS A 243 -19.23 -0.47 4.27
C LYS A 243 -19.14 0.85 3.48
N ALA A 244 -19.23 2.01 4.13
CA ALA A 244 -19.12 3.29 3.45
C ALA A 244 -17.64 3.75 3.37
N GLY A 245 -16.84 3.09 2.57
CA GLY A 245 -15.56 3.62 2.14
C GLY A 245 -15.73 4.87 1.26
N PHE A 246 -14.64 5.62 1.02
CA PHE A 246 -14.61 6.65 -0.02
C PHE A 246 -14.78 5.98 -1.37
N ASP A 247 -16.00 5.74 -1.79
CA ASP A 247 -16.30 5.28 -3.12
C ASP A 247 -16.19 6.46 -4.10
N SER A 248 -14.97 6.69 -4.59
CA SER A 248 -14.68 7.69 -5.61
C SER A 248 -14.94 7.18 -7.04
N ARG A 249 -15.79 6.16 -7.21
CA ARG A 249 -16.09 5.54 -8.52
C ARG A 249 -16.63 6.53 -9.56
N GLY A 250 -17.10 7.71 -9.16
CA GLY A 250 -17.44 8.78 -10.09
C GLY A 250 -16.20 9.55 -10.55
N ARG A 251 -15.84 9.50 -11.84
CA ARG A 251 -14.71 10.25 -12.41
C ARG A 251 -14.72 11.73 -12.03
N SER A 252 -15.90 12.36 -12.02
CA SER A 252 -16.07 13.76 -11.65
C SER A 252 -15.74 14.03 -10.18
N VAL A 253 -16.15 13.13 -9.26
CA VAL A 253 -15.85 13.24 -7.84
C VAL A 253 -14.36 13.07 -7.59
N ASN A 254 -13.74 12.07 -8.21
CA ASN A 254 -12.31 11.84 -8.12
C ASN A 254 -11.49 13.03 -8.63
N ALA A 255 -11.90 13.65 -9.76
CA ALA A 255 -11.25 14.84 -10.30
C ALA A 255 -11.38 16.05 -9.36
N LEU A 256 -12.57 16.30 -8.82
CA LEU A 256 -12.79 17.37 -7.85
C LEU A 256 -11.94 17.20 -6.60
N LEU A 257 -11.93 16.00 -6.01
CA LEU A 257 -11.12 15.70 -4.83
C LEU A 257 -9.63 15.83 -5.12
N SER A 258 -9.17 15.45 -6.32
CA SER A 258 -7.78 15.64 -6.76
C SER A 258 -7.41 17.12 -6.82
N GLN A 259 -8.27 17.96 -7.38
CA GLN A 259 -8.04 19.41 -7.46
C GLN A 259 -8.00 20.07 -6.07
N LEU A 260 -8.96 19.74 -5.20
CA LEU A 260 -8.97 20.23 -3.83
C LEU A 260 -7.71 19.81 -3.07
N ALA A 261 -7.31 18.56 -3.17
CA ALA A 261 -6.11 18.06 -2.53
C ALA A 261 -4.82 18.75 -3.05
N ALA A 262 -4.78 19.12 -4.32
CA ALA A 262 -3.61 19.79 -4.93
C ALA A 262 -3.38 21.22 -4.42
N CYS A 263 -4.42 21.91 -3.92
CA CYS A 263 -4.32 23.27 -3.38
C CYS A 263 -3.62 23.35 -2.02
N GLU A 264 -3.39 22.21 -1.35
CA GLU A 264 -2.75 22.18 -0.05
C GLU A 264 -1.23 22.41 -0.16
N PRO A 265 -0.65 23.37 0.61
CA PRO A 265 0.79 23.55 0.67
C PRO A 265 1.45 22.36 1.38
N ILE A 266 2.57 21.87 0.85
CA ILE A 266 3.43 20.84 1.42
C ILE A 266 4.87 21.35 1.44
N PRO A 267 5.59 21.26 2.56
CA PRO A 267 5.15 20.73 3.88
C PRO A 267 4.25 21.70 4.65
N GLN A 268 3.42 21.17 5.55
CA GLN A 268 2.64 21.95 6.51
C GLN A 268 2.51 21.18 7.85
N SER A 269 2.31 21.92 8.96
CA SER A 269 2.25 21.37 10.31
C SER A 269 0.91 21.55 11.02
N PHE A 270 -0.09 22.06 10.30
CA PHE A 270 -1.34 22.51 10.91
C PHE A 270 -2.30 21.34 11.18
N LEU A 271 -2.81 20.69 10.14
CA LEU A 271 -3.82 19.63 10.25
C LEU A 271 -3.88 18.82 8.96
N GLY A 272 -4.19 17.52 9.07
CA GLY A 272 -4.38 16.65 7.90
C GLY A 272 -5.06 15.35 8.27
N THR A 273 -5.47 14.60 7.26
CA THR A 273 -6.03 13.26 7.45
C THR A 273 -4.93 12.20 7.63
N SER A 274 -3.71 12.54 7.21
CA SER A 274 -2.52 11.70 7.30
C SER A 274 -1.30 12.51 7.71
N VAL A 275 -0.27 11.85 8.23
CA VAL A 275 1.05 12.40 8.53
C VAL A 275 2.12 11.57 7.84
N MET A 276 3.06 12.26 7.17
CA MET A 276 4.21 11.65 6.52
C MET A 276 5.50 12.17 7.14
N ALA A 277 6.47 11.30 7.38
CA ALA A 277 7.75 11.66 7.96
C ALA A 277 8.92 11.00 7.24
N VAL A 278 10.05 11.72 7.19
CA VAL A 278 11.37 11.24 6.79
C VAL A 278 12.16 11.02 8.07
N LEU A 279 12.56 9.80 8.33
CA LEU A 279 13.23 9.36 9.54
C LEU A 279 14.60 8.78 9.20
N GLU A 280 15.67 9.32 9.76
CA GLU A 280 17.01 8.75 9.60
C GLU A 280 17.30 7.72 10.69
N ASN A 281 17.90 6.61 10.28
CA ASN A 281 18.42 5.61 11.21
C ASN A 281 19.57 6.22 12.03
N GLN A 282 19.45 6.14 13.35
CA GLN A 282 20.53 6.48 14.26
C GLN A 282 21.28 5.20 14.64
N ALA A 283 22.58 5.19 14.40
CA ALA A 283 23.45 4.06 14.74
C ALA A 283 23.44 3.76 16.24
#